data_a47deb925a176f1f0534faed250d96a2
#
_entry.id   a47deb925a176f1f0534faed250d96a2
#
_cell.length_a   1.000
_cell.length_b   1.000
_cell.length_c   1.000
_cell.angle_alpha   90.00
_cell.angle_beta   90.00
_cell.angle_gamma   90.00
#
_symmetry.space_group_name_H-M   'P 1'
#
loop_
_entity.id
_entity.type
_entity.pdbx_description
1 polymer ?
#
loop_
_entity_poly.entity_id
_entity_poly.type
_entity_poly.pdbx_seq_one_letter_code
_entity_poly.pdbx_strand_id
1 'polypeptide(L)'
;MDTNIGMPHASGSETGLAATYYRRANEMLARAWAGNAETIAKLTPIVGASIAGGGVVHTFGSGHSELIAREIIGRAGGLVCVNGIIDPTAGFVENLVGYGTKLVERHDRQYQLRAGEVIIVISNSGKNSSPLEVATYAKKKGLTVVGLTALAMSTTYATVHPEGKKLHEVADYVLDNGGVPGDAIVEVRDGIMAGPTSTFIGCSLLNWLMLSVVDWLKANGHPLPILRSQNVPGSIERNRELAEKYKGRLSRQLA
;
A
#
# COMPACT_ATOMS: atom_id res chain seq x y z
N MET A 1 -5.22 -23.03 -21.20
CA MET A 1 -6.65 -22.71 -21.37
C MET A 1 -6.77 -21.21 -21.25
N ASP A 2 -6.78 -20.54 -22.40
CA ASP A 2 -7.04 -19.09 -22.47
C ASP A 2 -8.51 -18.86 -22.16
N THR A 3 -8.82 -18.50 -20.92
CA THR A 3 -10.13 -17.98 -20.58
C THR A 3 -10.17 -16.52 -21.04
N ASN A 4 -10.61 -16.31 -22.26
CA ASN A 4 -11.00 -15.01 -22.76
C ASN A 4 -12.19 -14.53 -21.91
N ILE A 5 -11.89 -13.80 -20.81
CA ILE A 5 -12.93 -13.15 -20.01
C ILE A 5 -13.39 -11.96 -20.86
N GLY A 6 -14.41 -12.21 -21.69
CA GLY A 6 -15.09 -11.16 -22.43
C GLY A 6 -15.53 -10.07 -21.46
N MET A 7 -15.04 -8.85 -21.65
CA MET A 7 -15.51 -7.69 -20.90
C MET A 7 -17.04 -7.61 -21.07
N PRO A 8 -17.83 -7.60 -20.00
CA PRO A 8 -19.26 -7.40 -20.14
C PRO A 8 -19.47 -6.02 -20.76
N HIS A 9 -20.14 -5.96 -21.91
CA HIS A 9 -20.60 -4.71 -22.47
C HIS A 9 -21.49 -4.03 -21.43
N ALA A 10 -21.00 -2.94 -20.85
CA ALA A 10 -21.76 -2.13 -19.92
C ALA A 10 -22.93 -1.50 -20.68
N SER A 11 -24.11 -2.07 -20.54
CA SER A 11 -25.40 -1.48 -20.96
C SER A 11 -25.88 -0.40 -19.99
N GLY A 12 -24.99 0.21 -19.22
CA GLY A 12 -25.24 1.42 -18.43
C GLY A 12 -25.00 2.64 -19.32
N SER A 13 -25.83 3.67 -19.20
CA SER A 13 -25.77 4.88 -20.02
C SER A 13 -24.31 5.38 -20.16
N GLU A 14 -23.82 5.52 -21.39
CA GLU A 14 -22.49 6.07 -21.70
C GLU A 14 -22.33 7.54 -21.25
N THR A 15 -23.37 8.08 -20.64
CA THR A 15 -23.50 9.47 -20.18
C THR A 15 -23.77 9.53 -18.66
N GLY A 16 -23.37 10.65 -18.04
CA GLY A 16 -23.60 10.93 -16.62
C GLY A 16 -22.36 10.82 -15.75
N LEU A 17 -22.52 11.11 -14.46
CA LEU A 17 -21.41 11.20 -13.49
C LEU A 17 -20.68 9.87 -13.29
N ALA A 18 -21.42 8.77 -13.25
CA ALA A 18 -20.85 7.43 -13.08
C ALA A 18 -19.98 7.01 -14.28
N ALA A 19 -20.45 7.25 -15.50
CA ALA A 19 -19.68 6.98 -16.71
C ALA A 19 -18.44 7.88 -16.81
N THR A 20 -18.56 9.13 -16.41
CA THR A 20 -17.44 10.06 -16.31
C THR A 20 -16.40 9.59 -15.30
N TYR A 21 -16.84 9.16 -14.11
CA TYR A 21 -15.95 8.59 -13.11
C TYR A 21 -15.21 7.36 -13.63
N TYR A 22 -15.94 6.39 -14.18
CA TYR A 22 -15.37 5.16 -14.73
C TYR A 22 -14.26 5.46 -15.75
N ARG A 23 -14.54 6.31 -16.74
CA ARG A 23 -13.56 6.67 -17.78
C ARG A 23 -12.33 7.36 -17.17
N ARG A 24 -12.52 8.41 -16.35
CA ARG A 24 -11.42 9.17 -15.74
C ARG A 24 -10.59 8.33 -14.78
N ALA A 25 -11.23 7.48 -13.98
CA ALA A 25 -10.52 6.60 -13.04
C ALA A 25 -9.64 5.57 -13.79
N ASN A 26 -10.13 4.98 -14.89
CA ASN A 26 -9.32 4.08 -15.72
C ASN A 26 -8.16 4.79 -16.42
N GLU A 27 -8.37 6.00 -16.92
CA GLU A 27 -7.29 6.82 -17.48
C GLU A 27 -6.22 7.15 -16.43
N MET A 28 -6.62 7.48 -15.20
CA MET A 28 -5.71 7.73 -14.09
C MET A 28 -4.95 6.45 -13.70
N LEU A 29 -5.63 5.30 -13.63
CA LEU A 29 -5.00 4.02 -13.36
C LEU A 29 -3.94 3.69 -14.42
N ALA A 30 -4.24 3.88 -15.70
CA ALA A 30 -3.29 3.65 -16.79
C ALA A 30 -2.06 4.57 -16.68
N ARG A 31 -2.26 5.84 -16.35
CA ARG A 31 -1.15 6.79 -16.12
C ARG A 31 -0.32 6.41 -14.89
N ALA A 32 -0.96 6.03 -13.78
CA ALA A 32 -0.26 5.59 -12.57
C ALA A 32 0.55 4.33 -12.84
N TRP A 33 0.00 3.37 -13.60
CA TRP A 33 0.74 2.20 -14.07
C TRP A 33 2.00 2.59 -14.85
N ALA A 34 1.86 3.40 -15.89
CA ALA A 34 2.99 3.80 -16.72
C ALA A 34 4.03 4.62 -15.93
N GLY A 35 3.58 5.55 -15.07
CA GLY A 35 4.44 6.43 -14.28
C GLY A 35 5.23 5.73 -13.18
N ASN A 36 4.76 4.58 -12.67
CA ASN A 36 5.44 3.84 -11.62
C ASN A 36 6.27 2.64 -12.12
N ALA A 37 6.27 2.35 -13.42
CA ALA A 37 6.91 1.15 -13.98
C ALA A 37 8.39 1.03 -13.60
N GLU A 38 9.15 2.10 -13.72
CA GLU A 38 10.57 2.14 -13.37
C GLU A 38 10.79 1.96 -11.85
N THR A 39 9.97 2.65 -11.05
CA THR A 39 10.05 2.54 -9.58
C THR A 39 9.73 1.13 -9.11
N ILE A 40 8.69 0.51 -9.64
CA ILE A 40 8.33 -0.88 -9.33
C ILE A 40 9.43 -1.84 -9.77
N ALA A 41 10.02 -1.65 -10.96
CA ALA A 41 11.14 -2.47 -11.43
C ALA A 41 12.36 -2.41 -10.48
N LYS A 42 12.66 -1.23 -9.92
CA LYS A 42 13.73 -1.06 -8.92
C LYS A 42 13.37 -1.67 -7.56
N LEU A 43 12.12 -1.53 -7.12
CA LEU A 43 11.65 -2.05 -5.83
C LEU A 43 11.53 -3.58 -5.81
N THR A 44 11.14 -4.18 -6.91
CA THR A 44 10.90 -5.63 -7.04
C THR A 44 12.04 -6.49 -6.48
N PRO A 45 13.31 -6.33 -6.89
CA PRO A 45 14.41 -7.13 -6.35
C PRO A 45 14.69 -6.80 -4.86
N ILE A 46 14.48 -5.57 -4.40
CA ILE A 46 14.71 -5.18 -3.01
C ILE A 46 13.71 -5.89 -2.09
N VAL A 47 12.42 -5.81 -2.42
CA VAL A 47 11.35 -6.48 -1.66
C VAL A 47 11.49 -8.00 -1.77
N GLY A 48 11.79 -8.51 -2.97
CA GLY A 48 12.00 -9.93 -3.23
C GLY A 48 13.15 -10.52 -2.40
N ALA A 49 14.29 -9.85 -2.38
CA ALA A 49 15.46 -10.28 -1.60
C ALA A 49 15.18 -10.24 -0.09
N SER A 50 14.49 -9.22 0.40
CA SER A 50 14.05 -9.15 1.80
C SER A 50 13.17 -10.34 2.18
N ILE A 51 12.16 -10.65 1.38
CA ILE A 51 11.26 -11.80 1.62
C ILE A 51 11.99 -13.14 1.50
N ALA A 52 12.88 -13.30 0.52
CA ALA A 52 13.72 -14.50 0.35
C ALA A 52 14.61 -14.75 1.58
N GLY A 53 15.08 -13.68 2.23
CA GLY A 53 15.82 -13.72 3.49
C GLY A 53 14.94 -13.91 4.75
N GLY A 54 13.63 -14.14 4.60
CA GLY A 54 12.69 -14.31 5.72
C GLY A 54 12.20 -12.99 6.33
N GLY A 55 12.39 -11.88 5.61
CA GLY A 55 11.91 -10.55 6.02
C GLY A 55 10.39 -10.38 5.89
N VAL A 56 9.90 -9.34 6.53
CA VAL A 56 8.49 -8.92 6.54
C VAL A 56 8.35 -7.59 5.81
N VAL A 57 7.31 -7.46 5.01
CA VAL A 57 6.89 -6.17 4.45
C VAL A 57 5.93 -5.53 5.44
N HIS A 58 6.30 -4.37 5.97
CA HIS A 58 5.43 -3.62 6.88
C HIS A 58 4.60 -2.60 6.10
N THR A 59 3.40 -2.31 6.58
CA THR A 59 2.54 -1.28 5.98
C THR A 59 2.01 -0.33 7.05
N PHE A 60 1.82 0.92 6.69
CA PHE A 60 1.14 1.91 7.52
C PHE A 60 0.31 2.85 6.65
N GLY A 61 -0.88 3.15 7.11
CA GLY A 61 -1.73 4.22 6.58
C GLY A 61 -2.65 4.71 7.69
N SER A 62 -3.09 5.95 7.60
CA SER A 62 -4.00 6.58 8.55
C SER A 62 -5.26 7.03 7.83
N GLY A 63 -6.42 6.97 8.49
CA GLY A 63 -7.70 7.25 7.86
C GLY A 63 -7.99 6.34 6.67
N HIS A 64 -8.46 6.88 5.54
CA HIS A 64 -8.72 6.08 4.34
C HIS A 64 -7.45 5.43 3.74
N SER A 65 -6.27 5.98 3.98
CA SER A 65 -4.99 5.36 3.56
C SER A 65 -4.75 4.01 4.25
N GLU A 66 -5.36 3.75 5.41
CA GLU A 66 -5.29 2.45 6.09
C GLU A 66 -5.97 1.34 5.27
N LEU A 67 -7.01 1.65 4.49
CA LEU A 67 -7.66 0.68 3.62
C LEU A 67 -6.68 0.15 2.57
N ILE A 68 -5.84 1.02 2.00
CA ILE A 68 -4.80 0.63 1.05
C ILE A 68 -3.73 -0.22 1.76
N ALA A 69 -3.29 0.19 2.97
CA ALA A 69 -2.32 -0.57 3.75
C ALA A 69 -2.82 -1.98 4.10
N ARG A 70 -4.11 -2.12 4.39
CA ARG A 70 -4.76 -3.39 4.73
C ARG A 70 -5.01 -4.30 3.52
N GLU A 71 -5.09 -3.75 2.31
CA GLU A 71 -5.40 -4.49 1.08
C GLU A 71 -4.51 -5.71 0.88
N ILE A 72 -3.22 -5.60 1.16
CA ILE A 72 -2.25 -6.67 0.93
C ILE A 72 -1.97 -7.54 2.16
N ILE A 73 -2.67 -7.34 3.29
CA ILE A 73 -2.45 -8.06 4.56
C ILE A 73 -3.37 -9.28 4.66
N GLY A 74 -2.80 -10.47 4.77
CA GLY A 74 -3.48 -11.68 5.20
C GLY A 74 -4.71 -12.07 4.36
N ARG A 75 -4.69 -11.83 3.06
CA ARG A 75 -5.77 -12.17 2.13
C ARG A 75 -5.40 -13.30 1.17
N ALA A 76 -6.40 -14.01 0.67
CA ALA A 76 -6.23 -15.00 -0.40
C ALA A 76 -5.57 -14.36 -1.63
N GLY A 77 -4.54 -15.01 -2.18
CA GLY A 77 -3.74 -14.51 -3.29
C GLY A 77 -2.65 -13.51 -2.89
N GLY A 78 -2.65 -13.03 -1.65
CA GLY A 78 -1.60 -12.16 -1.11
C GLY A 78 -0.47 -12.94 -0.45
N LEU A 79 0.61 -12.21 -0.07
CA LEU A 79 1.76 -12.77 0.61
C LEU A 79 1.49 -12.87 2.12
N VAL A 80 1.90 -13.98 2.74
CA VAL A 80 1.77 -14.17 4.21
C VAL A 80 2.66 -13.21 4.99
N CYS A 81 3.80 -12.82 4.43
CA CYS A 81 4.84 -12.02 5.09
C CYS A 81 4.56 -10.50 5.06
N VAL A 82 3.31 -10.10 5.14
CA VAL A 82 2.92 -8.68 5.22
C VAL A 82 2.31 -8.38 6.57
N ASN A 83 2.79 -7.33 7.26
CA ASN A 83 2.32 -6.94 8.58
C ASN A 83 1.97 -5.44 8.64
N GLY A 84 0.82 -5.10 9.21
CA GLY A 84 0.32 -3.73 9.30
C GLY A 84 0.55 -3.08 10.66
N ILE A 85 0.99 -1.84 10.66
CA ILE A 85 0.95 -0.96 11.81
C ILE A 85 -0.46 -0.35 11.84
N ILE A 86 -1.26 -0.72 12.83
CA ILE A 86 -2.67 -0.33 12.92
C ILE A 86 -2.82 0.93 13.75
N ASP A 87 -3.52 1.91 13.20
CA ASP A 87 -3.95 3.11 13.90
C ASP A 87 -5.35 2.87 14.52
N PRO A 88 -5.46 2.68 15.85
CA PRO A 88 -6.74 2.43 16.50
C PRO A 88 -7.69 3.63 16.48
N THR A 89 -7.20 4.81 16.11
CA THR A 89 -8.01 6.04 16.02
C THR A 89 -8.58 6.30 14.64
N ALA A 90 -8.30 5.41 13.67
CA ALA A 90 -8.72 5.56 12.28
C ALA A 90 -8.34 6.93 11.67
N GLY A 91 -7.21 7.51 12.08
CA GLY A 91 -6.70 8.78 11.59
C GLY A 91 -7.16 10.01 12.40
N PHE A 92 -8.01 9.85 13.40
CA PHE A 92 -8.58 10.99 14.13
C PHE A 92 -7.50 11.88 14.77
N VAL A 93 -6.40 11.31 15.24
CA VAL A 93 -5.28 12.04 15.85
C VAL A 93 -4.00 12.00 15.03
N GLU A 94 -4.08 11.74 13.74
CA GLU A 94 -2.91 11.54 12.87
C GLU A 94 -1.96 12.75 12.79
N ASN A 95 -2.45 13.95 13.12
CA ASN A 95 -1.68 15.18 13.15
C ASN A 95 -1.10 15.53 14.54
N LEU A 96 -1.37 14.71 15.56
CA LEU A 96 -0.75 14.86 16.86
C LEU A 96 0.72 14.43 16.77
N VAL A 97 1.63 15.39 16.93
CA VAL A 97 3.09 15.15 16.87
C VAL A 97 3.51 14.14 17.95
N GLY A 98 4.31 13.16 17.55
CA GLY A 98 4.75 12.05 18.40
C GLY A 98 3.81 10.83 18.39
N TYR A 99 2.57 10.97 17.92
CA TYR A 99 1.62 9.85 17.90
C TYR A 99 2.07 8.73 16.96
N GLY A 100 2.46 9.05 15.72
CA GLY A 100 2.97 8.07 14.76
C GLY A 100 4.22 7.35 15.28
N THR A 101 5.11 8.08 15.95
CA THR A 101 6.28 7.52 16.62
C THR A 101 5.87 6.47 17.66
N LYS A 102 4.87 6.77 18.49
CA LYS A 102 4.39 5.80 19.51
C LYS A 102 3.74 4.56 18.90
N LEU A 103 3.02 4.71 17.79
CA LEU A 103 2.45 3.59 17.05
C LEU A 103 3.55 2.65 16.52
N VAL A 104 4.56 3.21 15.84
CA VAL A 104 5.63 2.39 15.25
C VAL A 104 6.56 1.81 16.33
N GLU A 105 6.86 2.51 17.41
CA GLU A 105 7.60 1.96 18.57
C GLU A 105 6.89 0.76 19.19
N ARG A 106 5.57 0.85 19.36
CA ARG A 106 4.75 -0.26 19.87
C ARG A 106 4.84 -1.46 18.93
N HIS A 107 4.69 -1.22 17.63
CA HIS A 107 4.76 -2.27 16.61
C HIS A 107 6.14 -2.93 16.59
N ASP A 108 7.21 -2.13 16.64
CA ASP A 108 8.60 -2.62 16.67
C ASP A 108 8.88 -3.50 17.90
N ARG A 109 8.45 -3.09 19.09
CA ARG A 109 8.59 -3.92 20.31
C ARG A 109 7.88 -5.27 20.19
N GLN A 110 6.75 -5.30 19.48
CA GLN A 110 5.91 -6.50 19.38
C GLN A 110 6.31 -7.42 18.23
N TYR A 111 6.66 -6.85 17.06
CA TYR A 111 6.85 -7.58 15.81
C TYR A 111 8.25 -7.41 15.21
N GLN A 112 9.09 -6.58 15.78
CA GLN A 112 10.48 -6.32 15.40
C GLN A 112 10.62 -5.78 13.96
N LEU A 113 10.92 -4.51 13.81
CA LEU A 113 11.38 -3.93 12.56
C LEU A 113 12.88 -4.24 12.40
N ARG A 114 13.27 -4.93 11.34
CA ARG A 114 14.66 -5.37 11.12
C ARG A 114 15.28 -4.61 9.96
N ALA A 115 16.54 -4.23 10.09
CA ALA A 115 17.30 -3.64 8.99
C ALA A 115 17.27 -4.55 7.76
N GLY A 116 17.13 -3.95 6.56
CA GLY A 116 16.96 -4.68 5.30
C GLY A 116 15.53 -5.11 4.98
N GLU A 117 14.58 -4.95 5.89
CA GLU A 117 13.16 -5.10 5.60
C GLU A 117 12.59 -3.87 4.88
N VAL A 118 11.35 -3.97 4.42
CA VAL A 118 10.68 -2.91 3.68
C VAL A 118 9.44 -2.44 4.43
N ILE A 119 9.21 -1.14 4.45
CA ILE A 119 7.95 -0.55 4.90
C ILE A 119 7.31 0.27 3.81
N ILE A 120 6.01 0.09 3.61
CA ILE A 120 5.19 0.90 2.70
C ILE A 120 4.33 1.81 3.55
N VAL A 121 4.60 3.10 3.48
CA VAL A 121 3.83 4.14 4.19
C VAL A 121 2.93 4.84 3.20
N ILE A 122 1.64 4.85 3.50
CA ILE A 122 0.60 5.40 2.62
C ILE A 122 0.03 6.68 3.23
N SER A 123 0.09 7.76 2.47
CA SER A 123 -0.55 9.04 2.80
C SER A 123 -0.83 9.82 1.53
N ASN A 124 -2.10 9.95 1.17
CA ASN A 124 -2.48 10.60 -0.09
C ASN A 124 -1.95 12.04 -0.18
N SER A 125 -2.09 12.82 0.88
CA SER A 125 -1.53 14.19 0.95
C SER A 125 -0.04 14.24 1.25
N GLY A 126 0.52 13.20 1.85
CA GLY A 126 1.92 13.12 2.26
C GLY A 126 2.36 14.11 3.32
N LYS A 127 1.43 14.89 3.91
CA LYS A 127 1.74 16.06 4.78
C LYS A 127 1.52 15.82 6.27
N ASN A 128 0.78 14.75 6.66
CA ASN A 128 0.34 14.51 8.02
C ASN A 128 1.47 13.94 8.90
N SER A 129 1.42 14.22 10.21
CA SER A 129 2.50 13.90 11.14
C SER A 129 2.76 12.39 11.27
N SER A 130 1.73 11.57 11.50
CA SER A 130 1.90 10.15 11.78
C SER A 130 2.57 9.38 10.63
N PRO A 131 2.19 9.53 9.35
CA PRO A 131 2.90 8.88 8.25
C PRO A 131 4.37 9.28 8.16
N LEU A 132 4.67 10.57 8.37
CA LEU A 132 6.04 11.09 8.34
C LEU A 132 6.89 10.49 9.47
N GLU A 133 6.34 10.44 10.69
CA GLU A 133 7.02 9.90 11.87
C GLU A 133 7.30 8.40 11.73
N VAL A 134 6.32 7.62 11.23
CA VAL A 134 6.49 6.19 10.96
C VAL A 134 7.58 5.96 9.90
N ALA A 135 7.56 6.71 8.81
CA ALA A 135 8.58 6.64 7.77
C ALA A 135 9.98 6.98 8.31
N THR A 136 10.09 8.07 9.08
CA THR A 136 11.36 8.51 9.68
C THR A 136 11.90 7.48 10.67
N TYR A 137 11.04 6.91 11.52
CA TYR A 137 11.45 5.85 12.46
C TYR A 137 11.96 4.62 11.73
N ALA A 138 11.22 4.12 10.74
CA ALA A 138 11.60 2.95 9.97
C ALA A 138 12.93 3.15 9.23
N LYS A 139 13.14 4.33 8.65
CA LYS A 139 14.41 4.69 8.01
C LYS A 139 15.60 4.66 8.99
N LYS A 140 15.43 5.18 10.22
CA LYS A 140 16.44 5.11 11.28
C LYS A 140 16.74 3.67 11.72
N LYS A 141 15.77 2.76 11.59
CA LYS A 141 15.94 1.31 11.86
C LYS A 141 16.59 0.54 10.70
N GLY A 142 16.89 1.19 9.59
CA GLY A 142 17.52 0.59 8.41
C GLY A 142 16.57 -0.15 7.47
N LEU A 143 15.26 0.17 7.51
CA LEU A 143 14.32 -0.33 6.53
C LEU A 143 14.37 0.51 5.26
N THR A 144 14.08 -0.12 4.12
CA THR A 144 13.76 0.60 2.90
C THR A 144 12.35 1.18 3.02
N VAL A 145 12.21 2.49 2.90
CA VAL A 145 10.94 3.20 3.03
C VAL A 145 10.34 3.48 1.65
N VAL A 146 9.17 2.95 1.39
CA VAL A 146 8.36 3.22 0.20
C VAL A 146 7.21 4.14 0.60
N GLY A 147 7.13 5.32 0.02
CA GLY A 147 6.01 6.24 0.20
C GLY A 147 5.00 6.09 -0.93
N LEU A 148 3.73 5.76 -0.63
CA LEU A 148 2.64 5.82 -1.59
C LEU A 148 1.84 7.09 -1.33
N THR A 149 1.83 8.01 -2.30
CA THR A 149 1.24 9.35 -2.14
C THR A 149 0.73 9.87 -3.48
N ALA A 150 -0.11 10.92 -3.45
CA ALA A 150 -0.42 11.72 -4.64
C ALA A 150 0.56 12.88 -4.71
N LEU A 151 1.57 12.82 -5.58
CA LEU A 151 2.60 13.85 -5.68
C LEU A 151 2.02 15.24 -5.96
N ALA A 152 1.05 15.33 -6.87
CA ALA A 152 0.37 16.59 -7.17
C ALA A 152 -0.31 17.20 -5.91
N MET A 153 -0.95 16.38 -5.09
CA MET A 153 -1.56 16.81 -3.84
C MET A 153 -0.50 17.15 -2.78
N SER A 154 0.53 16.31 -2.65
CA SER A 154 1.59 16.46 -1.67
C SER A 154 2.42 17.73 -1.91
N THR A 155 2.65 18.12 -3.15
CA THR A 155 3.36 19.36 -3.48
C THR A 155 2.51 20.62 -3.28
N THR A 156 1.18 20.50 -3.39
CA THR A 156 0.26 21.64 -3.26
C THR A 156 0.09 22.10 -1.81
N TYR A 157 -0.03 21.17 -0.86
CA TYR A 157 -0.34 21.51 0.55
C TYR A 157 0.92 21.59 1.41
N ALA A 158 0.97 22.56 2.32
CA ALA A 158 2.02 22.63 3.33
C ALA A 158 1.95 21.41 4.28
N THR A 159 3.11 20.97 4.76
CA THR A 159 3.17 19.97 5.83
C THR A 159 2.62 20.53 7.13
N VAL A 160 2.07 19.66 7.97
CA VAL A 160 1.64 20.01 9.34
C VAL A 160 2.66 19.59 10.40
N HIS A 161 3.72 18.84 9.99
CA HIS A 161 4.77 18.40 10.89
C HIS A 161 5.82 19.50 11.11
N PRO A 162 6.29 19.74 12.35
CA PRO A 162 7.21 20.83 12.67
C PRO A 162 8.58 20.72 11.99
N GLU A 163 9.02 19.52 11.57
CA GLU A 163 10.26 19.36 10.80
C GLU A 163 10.16 19.89 9.35
N GLY A 164 9.01 20.34 8.91
CA GLY A 164 8.81 20.90 7.58
C GLY A 164 8.86 19.91 6.41
N LYS A 165 9.02 18.61 6.70
CA LYS A 165 9.14 17.56 5.67
C LYS A 165 7.82 16.91 5.32
N LYS A 166 7.79 16.25 4.16
CA LYS A 166 6.68 15.45 3.65
C LYS A 166 7.11 14.01 3.39
N LEU A 167 6.16 13.11 3.26
CA LEU A 167 6.44 11.68 3.07
C LEU A 167 7.36 11.40 1.87
N HIS A 168 7.10 12.03 0.71
CA HIS A 168 7.90 11.83 -0.51
C HIS A 168 9.35 12.32 -0.38
N GLU A 169 9.65 13.22 0.57
CA GLU A 169 11.00 13.72 0.83
C GLU A 169 11.79 12.80 1.79
N VAL A 170 11.08 11.99 2.58
CA VAL A 170 11.68 11.03 3.53
C VAL A 170 11.81 9.65 2.92
N ALA A 171 10.88 9.23 2.08
CA ALA A 171 10.87 7.92 1.44
C ALA A 171 12.11 7.71 0.54
N ASP A 172 12.59 6.46 0.48
CA ASP A 172 13.66 6.06 -0.46
C ASP A 172 13.11 5.87 -1.87
N TYR A 173 11.85 5.43 -1.96
CA TYR A 173 11.12 5.26 -3.21
C TYR A 173 9.71 5.82 -3.07
N VAL A 174 9.19 6.40 -4.14
CA VAL A 174 7.84 6.95 -4.17
C VAL A 174 7.00 6.26 -5.24
N LEU A 175 5.84 5.78 -4.84
CA LEU A 175 4.77 5.35 -5.73
C LEU A 175 3.73 6.47 -5.78
N ASP A 176 3.57 7.06 -6.96
CA ASP A 176 2.60 8.14 -7.19
C ASP A 176 1.28 7.55 -7.68
N ASN A 177 0.22 7.69 -6.91
CA ASN A 177 -1.11 7.26 -7.34
C ASN A 177 -1.78 8.21 -8.35
N GLY A 178 -1.12 9.31 -8.71
CA GLY A 178 -1.63 10.29 -9.66
C GLY A 178 -2.89 11.04 -9.20
N GLY A 179 -3.19 10.99 -7.90
CA GLY A 179 -4.35 11.64 -7.32
C GLY A 179 -4.29 13.17 -7.44
N VAL A 180 -5.46 13.78 -7.57
CA VAL A 180 -5.60 15.24 -7.67
C VAL A 180 -5.81 15.86 -6.29
N PRO A 181 -5.52 17.17 -6.10
CA PRO A 181 -5.89 17.87 -4.88
C PRO A 181 -7.38 17.69 -4.57
N GLY A 182 -7.71 17.27 -3.34
CA GLY A 182 -9.07 16.96 -2.92
C GLY A 182 -9.55 15.53 -3.25
N ASP A 183 -8.76 14.73 -3.97
CA ASP A 183 -9.01 13.32 -4.31
C ASP A 183 -10.33 13.02 -5.08
N ALA A 184 -11.03 14.02 -5.58
CA ALA A 184 -12.28 13.86 -6.28
C ALA A 184 -12.15 14.32 -7.75
N ILE A 185 -12.64 13.51 -8.69
CA ILE A 185 -12.36 13.69 -10.14
C ILE A 185 -13.56 14.04 -10.99
N VAL A 186 -14.76 14.06 -10.42
CA VAL A 186 -16.00 14.36 -11.17
C VAL A 186 -16.66 15.59 -10.59
N GLU A 187 -16.80 16.62 -11.38
CA GLU A 187 -17.58 17.79 -10.98
C GLU A 187 -19.09 17.48 -11.07
N VAL A 188 -19.77 17.73 -9.97
CA VAL A 188 -21.23 17.55 -9.87
C VAL A 188 -21.95 18.83 -10.26
N ARG A 189 -21.58 19.95 -9.63
CA ARG A 189 -22.13 21.27 -9.87
C ARG A 189 -21.31 22.33 -9.10
N ASP A 190 -21.09 23.49 -9.71
CA ASP A 190 -20.55 24.70 -9.05
C ASP A 190 -19.27 24.45 -8.25
N GLY A 191 -18.33 23.65 -8.78
CA GLY A 191 -17.08 23.30 -8.12
C GLY A 191 -17.21 22.20 -7.06
N ILE A 192 -18.40 21.65 -6.83
CA ILE A 192 -18.58 20.48 -5.95
C ILE A 192 -18.09 19.24 -6.68
N MET A 193 -17.03 18.64 -6.16
CA MET A 193 -16.38 17.46 -6.72
C MET A 193 -16.79 16.18 -5.98
N ALA A 194 -16.88 15.06 -6.71
CA ALA A 194 -17.17 13.72 -6.20
C ALA A 194 -16.26 12.67 -6.87
N GLY A 195 -16.33 11.43 -6.37
CA GLY A 195 -15.60 10.30 -6.95
C GLY A 195 -14.11 10.26 -6.58
N PRO A 196 -13.75 9.83 -5.35
CA PRO A 196 -12.37 9.66 -4.93
C PRO A 196 -11.70 8.49 -5.66
N THR A 197 -10.38 8.57 -5.91
CA THR A 197 -9.62 7.57 -6.67
C THR A 197 -8.43 6.98 -5.92
N SER A 198 -7.97 7.63 -4.85
CA SER A 198 -6.72 7.25 -4.16
C SER A 198 -6.70 5.81 -3.68
N THR A 199 -7.82 5.32 -3.10
CA THR A 199 -7.89 3.94 -2.61
C THR A 199 -7.86 2.93 -3.77
N PHE A 200 -8.65 3.16 -4.81
CA PHE A 200 -8.71 2.30 -6.00
C PHE A 200 -7.33 2.14 -6.66
N ILE A 201 -6.68 3.27 -6.96
CA ILE A 201 -5.37 3.26 -7.63
C ILE A 201 -4.28 2.77 -6.67
N GLY A 202 -4.30 3.19 -5.41
CA GLY A 202 -3.33 2.76 -4.41
C GLY A 202 -3.33 1.25 -4.20
N CYS A 203 -4.51 0.64 -4.06
CA CYS A 203 -4.65 -0.83 -3.98
C CYS A 203 -4.11 -1.52 -5.23
N SER A 204 -4.40 -0.98 -6.41
CA SER A 204 -3.91 -1.53 -7.68
C SER A 204 -2.38 -1.48 -7.78
N LEU A 205 -1.74 -0.38 -7.38
CA LEU A 205 -0.28 -0.24 -7.36
C LEU A 205 0.39 -1.21 -6.39
N LEU A 206 -0.18 -1.40 -5.18
CA LEU A 206 0.36 -2.37 -4.23
C LEU A 206 0.23 -3.81 -4.73
N ASN A 207 -0.90 -4.18 -5.30
CA ASN A 207 -1.07 -5.52 -5.89
C ASN A 207 -0.11 -5.74 -7.06
N TRP A 208 0.12 -4.73 -7.90
CA TRP A 208 1.13 -4.81 -8.96
C TRP A 208 2.53 -5.04 -8.40
N LEU A 209 2.96 -4.24 -7.41
CA LEU A 209 4.26 -4.43 -6.77
C LEU A 209 4.39 -5.85 -6.19
N MET A 210 3.37 -6.33 -5.45
CA MET A 210 3.43 -7.67 -4.85
C MET A 210 3.48 -8.78 -5.90
N LEU A 211 2.75 -8.66 -7.01
CA LEU A 211 2.83 -9.63 -8.10
C LEU A 211 4.19 -9.61 -8.81
N SER A 212 4.77 -8.43 -9.02
CA SER A 212 6.14 -8.32 -9.56
C SER A 212 7.16 -8.99 -8.64
N VAL A 213 6.98 -8.86 -7.32
CA VAL A 213 7.81 -9.58 -6.32
C VAL A 213 7.62 -11.09 -6.40
N VAL A 214 6.39 -11.57 -6.59
CA VAL A 214 6.12 -13.01 -6.80
C VAL A 214 6.83 -13.53 -8.05
N ASP A 215 6.80 -12.79 -9.16
CA ASP A 215 7.51 -13.15 -10.39
C ASP A 215 9.03 -13.19 -10.15
N TRP A 216 9.59 -12.22 -9.42
CA TRP A 216 11.01 -12.22 -9.06
C TRP A 216 11.38 -13.41 -8.18
N LEU A 217 10.61 -13.72 -7.13
CA LEU A 217 10.84 -14.88 -6.27
C LEU A 217 10.83 -16.18 -7.08
N LYS A 218 9.85 -16.33 -7.97
CA LYS A 218 9.74 -17.49 -8.86
C LYS A 218 10.94 -17.61 -9.80
N ALA A 219 11.33 -16.52 -10.44
CA ALA A 219 12.46 -16.50 -11.38
C ALA A 219 13.81 -16.84 -10.72
N ASN A 220 13.95 -16.52 -9.42
CA ASN A 220 15.15 -16.80 -8.63
C ASN A 220 15.07 -18.10 -7.80
N GLY A 221 14.06 -18.95 -8.02
CA GLY A 221 13.93 -20.25 -7.37
C GLY A 221 13.57 -20.19 -5.87
N HIS A 222 13.06 -19.08 -5.39
CA HIS A 222 12.64 -18.92 -3.99
C HIS A 222 11.21 -19.46 -3.74
N PRO A 223 10.92 -19.91 -2.50
CA PRO A 223 9.56 -20.28 -2.11
C PRO A 223 8.58 -19.13 -2.29
N LEU A 224 7.37 -19.45 -2.74
CA LEU A 224 6.29 -18.48 -2.93
C LEU A 224 5.37 -18.46 -1.69
N PRO A 225 5.48 -17.46 -0.81
CA PRO A 225 4.72 -17.39 0.45
C PRO A 225 3.29 -16.85 0.22
N ILE A 226 2.58 -17.41 -0.77
CA ILE A 226 1.25 -16.97 -1.20
C ILE A 226 0.18 -17.71 -0.42
N LEU A 227 -0.76 -16.97 0.16
CA LEU A 227 -1.94 -17.51 0.84
C LEU A 227 -2.98 -18.01 -0.18
N ARG A 228 -3.51 -19.20 0.06
CA ARG A 228 -4.63 -19.73 -0.70
C ARG A 228 -5.96 -19.36 -0.04
N SER A 229 -7.01 -19.23 -0.86
CA SER A 229 -8.36 -19.06 -0.33
C SER A 229 -8.75 -20.24 0.55
N GLN A 230 -9.33 -19.97 1.72
CA GLN A 230 -9.83 -21.02 2.64
C GLN A 230 -10.96 -21.85 2.03
N ASN A 231 -11.58 -21.37 0.95
CA ASN A 231 -12.59 -22.13 0.18
C ASN A 231 -11.98 -23.28 -0.66
N VAL A 232 -10.63 -23.34 -0.75
CA VAL A 232 -9.94 -24.42 -1.47
C VAL A 232 -9.54 -25.50 -0.49
N PRO A 233 -9.89 -26.78 -0.71
CA PRO A 233 -9.52 -27.88 0.18
C PRO A 233 -8.00 -27.95 0.44
N GLY A 234 -7.62 -28.19 1.70
CA GLY A 234 -6.22 -28.30 2.15
C GLY A 234 -5.47 -26.96 2.25
N SER A 235 -6.16 -25.84 2.01
CA SER A 235 -5.51 -24.52 2.08
C SER A 235 -5.26 -24.04 3.51
N ILE A 236 -6.08 -24.42 4.47
CA ILE A 236 -5.95 -23.99 5.87
C ILE A 236 -4.63 -24.50 6.45
N GLU A 237 -4.35 -25.78 6.34
CA GLU A 237 -3.13 -26.43 6.83
C GLU A 237 -1.90 -25.79 6.16
N ARG A 238 -1.93 -25.67 4.84
CA ARG A 238 -0.85 -25.03 4.08
C ARG A 238 -0.62 -23.59 4.51
N ASN A 239 -1.67 -22.80 4.69
CA ASN A 239 -1.56 -21.40 5.12
C ASN A 239 -0.99 -21.29 6.54
N ARG A 240 -1.36 -22.22 7.45
CA ARG A 240 -0.77 -22.30 8.78
C ARG A 240 0.73 -22.60 8.75
N GLU A 241 1.14 -23.58 7.94
CA GLU A 241 2.57 -23.90 7.77
C GLU A 241 3.37 -22.69 7.24
N LEU A 242 2.79 -21.92 6.29
CA LEU A 242 3.42 -20.68 5.81
C LEU A 242 3.52 -19.63 6.91
N ALA A 243 2.44 -19.44 7.69
CA ALA A 243 2.39 -18.44 8.76
C ALA A 243 3.33 -18.76 9.92
N GLU A 244 3.54 -20.05 10.24
CA GLU A 244 4.44 -20.47 11.31
C GLU A 244 5.89 -20.00 11.08
N LYS A 245 6.34 -19.85 9.83
CA LYS A 245 7.65 -19.29 9.49
C LYS A 245 7.82 -17.83 9.95
N TYR A 246 6.71 -17.12 10.15
CA TYR A 246 6.68 -15.72 10.56
C TYR A 246 6.08 -15.54 11.97
N LYS A 247 6.09 -16.61 12.79
CA LYS A 247 5.59 -16.58 14.15
C LYS A 247 6.24 -15.47 14.98
N GLY A 248 5.42 -14.69 15.68
CA GLY A 248 5.86 -13.54 16.45
C GLY A 248 6.25 -12.31 15.62
N ARG A 249 6.10 -12.38 14.28
CA ARG A 249 6.42 -11.30 13.34
C ARG A 249 5.17 -10.68 12.69
N LEU A 250 4.02 -11.33 12.79
CA LEU A 250 2.76 -10.87 12.19
C LEU A 250 1.73 -10.53 13.26
N SER A 251 1.03 -9.41 13.08
CA SER A 251 -0.03 -8.93 13.97
C SER A 251 -1.32 -9.76 13.88
N ARG A 252 -1.49 -10.48 12.79
CA ARG A 252 -2.64 -11.33 12.53
C ARG A 252 -2.18 -12.77 12.48
N GLN A 253 -2.59 -13.56 13.46
CA GLN A 253 -2.51 -15.00 13.34
C GLN A 253 -3.58 -15.42 12.34
N LEU A 254 -3.15 -16.04 11.24
CA LEU A 254 -4.08 -16.66 10.30
C LEU A 254 -4.68 -17.88 11.00
N ALA A 255 -5.93 -17.74 11.40
CA ALA A 255 -6.70 -18.85 11.96
C ALA A 255 -7.05 -19.86 10.85
#